data_18aacd3fa28ac5e78207e75169ccb99e
#
_entry.id   18aacd3fa28ac5e78207e75169ccb99e
#
_cell.length_a   1.000
_cell.length_b   1.000
_cell.length_c   1.000
_cell.angle_alpha   90.00
_cell.angle_beta   90.00
_cell.angle_gamma   90.00
#
_symmetry.space_group_name_H-M   'P 1'
#
loop_
_entity.id
_entity.type
_entity.pdbx_description
1 polymer ?
#
loop_
_entity_poly.entity_id
_entity_poly.type
_entity_poly.pdbx_seq_one_letter_code
_entity_poly.pdbx_strand_id
1 'polypeptide(L)'
;MRTTILAIVFIFSITDIWGQAAEPKLKISPLTGDFYVYTTYNTYEGYQVPANGMYLVTADGVVMFDTPWDTTQFQPLLDSIQVRHNKKLVLCFATHWHSDKTAGLEYYRRQGIKTYTTVLTDELSKKNNKKRAEFLMTSDTVFQVGQYSFETYYPGQGHTTDNIVIWFKQQQILYGGCL
;
A
#
# COMPACT_ATOMS: atom_id res chain seq x y z
N MET A 1 72.19 27.98 -26.58
CA MET A 1 70.70 28.01 -26.55
C MET A 1 70.16 26.83 -25.77
N ARG A 2 69.61 27.08 -24.61
CA ARG A 2 69.01 26.02 -23.78
C ARG A 2 67.48 26.06 -23.97
N THR A 3 66.94 25.02 -24.56
CA THR A 3 65.47 24.88 -24.81
C THR A 3 64.82 24.26 -23.58
N THR A 4 63.99 25.03 -22.86
CA THR A 4 63.23 24.56 -21.76
C THR A 4 61.92 23.97 -22.26
N ILE A 5 61.71 22.68 -22.09
CA ILE A 5 60.45 21.98 -22.42
C ILE A 5 59.53 22.11 -21.20
N LEU A 6 58.40 22.81 -21.35
CA LEU A 6 57.35 22.92 -20.35
C LEU A 6 56.40 21.74 -20.51
N ALA A 7 56.41 20.78 -19.57
CA ALA A 7 55.45 19.70 -19.53
C ALA A 7 54.17 20.17 -18.82
N ILE A 8 53.05 20.22 -19.55
CA ILE A 8 51.73 20.50 -19.00
C ILE A 8 51.12 19.15 -18.56
N VAL A 9 50.98 18.97 -17.24
CA VAL A 9 50.29 17.79 -16.67
C VAL A 9 48.79 18.11 -16.55
N PHE A 10 47.97 17.44 -17.37
CA PHE A 10 46.53 17.49 -17.25
C PHE A 10 46.11 16.51 -16.13
N ILE A 11 45.66 17.05 -14.98
CA ILE A 11 45.01 16.26 -13.93
C ILE A 11 43.53 16.11 -14.28
N PHE A 12 43.15 14.95 -14.78
CA PHE A 12 41.73 14.58 -14.90
C PHE A 12 41.19 14.24 -13.52
N SER A 13 40.41 15.13 -12.93
CA SER A 13 39.61 14.81 -11.75
C SER A 13 38.42 13.96 -12.19
N ILE A 14 38.47 12.65 -11.93
CA ILE A 14 37.33 11.75 -12.06
C ILE A 14 36.44 12.01 -10.83
N THR A 15 35.37 12.79 -11.01
CA THR A 15 34.31 12.89 -10.02
C THR A 15 33.45 11.66 -10.19
N ASP A 16 33.58 10.69 -9.28
CA ASP A 16 32.63 9.58 -9.16
C ASP A 16 31.26 10.16 -8.81
N ILE A 17 30.41 10.32 -9.84
CA ILE A 17 28.99 10.59 -9.64
C ILE A 17 28.36 9.27 -9.20
N TRP A 18 28.38 9.02 -7.90
CA TRP A 18 27.54 8.00 -7.29
C TRP A 18 26.10 8.47 -7.41
N GLY A 19 25.43 8.08 -8.49
CA GLY A 19 24.01 8.25 -8.62
C GLY A 19 23.36 7.45 -7.52
N GLN A 20 22.88 8.11 -6.45
CA GLN A 20 21.98 7.48 -5.50
C GLN A 20 20.76 7.02 -6.31
N ALA A 21 20.60 5.70 -6.48
CA ALA A 21 19.38 5.14 -7.02
C ALA A 21 18.24 5.66 -6.12
N ALA A 22 17.29 6.37 -6.71
CA ALA A 22 16.13 6.85 -5.98
C ALA A 22 15.45 5.64 -5.33
N GLU A 23 15.29 5.67 -4.01
CA GLU A 23 14.58 4.63 -3.27
C GLU A 23 13.21 4.37 -3.93
N PRO A 24 12.85 3.11 -4.20
CA PRO A 24 11.59 2.81 -4.86
C PRO A 24 10.43 3.22 -3.96
N LYS A 25 9.63 4.19 -4.40
CA LYS A 25 8.45 4.67 -3.66
C LYS A 25 7.35 3.62 -3.56
N LEU A 26 7.33 2.64 -4.44
CA LEU A 26 6.39 1.52 -4.51
C LEU A 26 7.12 0.24 -4.88
N LYS A 27 6.96 -0.79 -4.07
CA LYS A 27 7.44 -2.14 -4.35
C LYS A 27 6.26 -3.10 -4.32
N ILE A 28 6.16 -4.00 -5.32
CA ILE A 28 5.14 -5.05 -5.37
C ILE A 28 5.85 -6.40 -5.47
N SER A 29 5.52 -7.30 -4.54
CA SER A 29 6.08 -8.65 -4.47
C SER A 29 4.96 -9.70 -4.46
N PRO A 30 5.07 -10.81 -5.21
CA PRO A 30 4.14 -11.91 -5.08
C PRO A 30 4.27 -12.52 -3.67
N LEU A 31 3.14 -12.93 -3.09
CA LEU A 31 3.11 -13.65 -1.82
C LEU A 31 2.92 -15.15 -2.09
N THR A 32 1.76 -15.51 -2.61
CA THR A 32 1.41 -16.87 -3.05
C THR A 32 0.19 -16.83 -3.96
N GLY A 33 0.14 -17.65 -5.00
CA GLY A 33 -0.96 -17.66 -5.96
C GLY A 33 -1.28 -16.27 -6.47
N ASP A 34 -2.52 -15.83 -6.29
CA ASP A 34 -3.02 -14.53 -6.75
C ASP A 34 -2.86 -13.40 -5.70
N PHE A 35 -2.14 -13.65 -4.60
CA PHE A 35 -1.90 -12.69 -3.53
C PHE A 35 -0.57 -11.97 -3.69
N TYR A 36 -0.59 -10.65 -3.48
CA TYR A 36 0.57 -9.76 -3.62
C TYR A 36 0.65 -8.81 -2.43
N VAL A 37 1.87 -8.60 -1.94
CA VAL A 37 2.17 -7.54 -0.96
C VAL A 37 2.72 -6.34 -1.71
N TYR A 38 2.25 -5.15 -1.39
CA TYR A 38 2.89 -3.92 -1.82
C TYR A 38 3.41 -3.15 -0.62
N THR A 39 4.53 -2.46 -0.82
CA THR A 39 5.16 -1.59 0.18
C THR A 39 5.25 -0.20 -0.40
N THR A 40 4.79 0.79 0.34
CA THR A 40 5.00 2.21 0.06
C THR A 40 5.76 2.84 1.21
N TYR A 41 6.36 3.99 0.98
CA TYR A 41 7.18 4.68 1.98
C TYR A 41 6.62 6.08 2.19
N ASN A 42 6.59 6.52 3.42
CA ASN A 42 6.28 7.91 3.76
C ASN A 42 7.34 8.46 4.72
N THR A 43 7.55 9.77 4.70
CA THR A 43 8.45 10.42 5.65
C THR A 43 7.70 10.69 6.94
N TYR A 44 8.17 10.11 8.03
CA TYR A 44 7.67 10.35 9.37
C TYR A 44 8.83 10.71 10.29
N GLU A 45 8.76 11.86 10.96
CA GLU A 45 9.84 12.40 11.83
C GLU A 45 11.23 12.41 11.16
N GLY A 46 11.28 12.69 9.85
CA GLY A 46 12.53 12.76 9.08
C GLY A 46 13.05 11.41 8.56
N TYR A 47 12.38 10.30 8.88
CA TYR A 47 12.75 8.95 8.43
C TYR A 47 11.78 8.42 7.36
N GLN A 48 12.33 7.64 6.41
CA GLN A 48 11.53 6.89 5.47
C GLN A 48 10.96 5.64 6.17
N VAL A 49 9.65 5.62 6.38
CA VAL A 49 8.96 4.53 7.06
C VAL A 49 8.16 3.72 6.05
N PRO A 50 8.41 2.40 5.93
CA PRO A 50 7.62 1.54 5.06
C PRO A 50 6.25 1.24 5.67
N ALA A 51 5.23 1.17 4.80
CA ALA A 51 3.92 0.65 5.12
C ALA A 51 3.52 -0.39 4.09
N ASN A 52 3.07 -1.55 4.57
CA ASN A 52 2.64 -2.64 3.72
C ASN A 52 1.11 -2.65 3.59
N GLY A 53 0.67 -3.02 2.41
CA GLY A 53 -0.68 -3.46 2.11
C GLY A 53 -0.64 -4.75 1.30
N MET A 54 -1.82 -5.33 1.09
CA MET A 54 -1.97 -6.55 0.30
C MET A 54 -3.03 -6.34 -0.78
N TYR A 55 -2.91 -7.02 -1.90
CA TYR A 55 -4.01 -7.14 -2.84
C TYR A 55 -4.15 -8.58 -3.36
N LEU A 56 -5.38 -8.92 -3.73
CA LEU A 56 -5.78 -10.19 -4.28
C LEU A 56 -6.32 -9.99 -5.70
N VAL A 57 -5.81 -10.74 -6.66
CA VAL A 57 -6.30 -10.77 -8.04
C VAL A 57 -7.39 -11.83 -8.16
N THR A 58 -8.59 -11.42 -8.60
CA THR A 58 -9.73 -12.33 -8.76
C THR A 58 -10.25 -12.34 -10.21
N ALA A 59 -11.20 -13.21 -10.52
CA ALA A 59 -11.88 -13.20 -11.80
C ALA A 59 -12.60 -11.86 -12.07
N ASP A 60 -13.20 -11.26 -11.03
CA ASP A 60 -14.03 -10.06 -11.10
C ASP A 60 -13.25 -8.73 -10.99
N GLY A 61 -11.95 -8.80 -10.73
CA GLY A 61 -11.09 -7.64 -10.53
C GLY A 61 -10.14 -7.82 -9.35
N VAL A 62 -9.54 -6.74 -8.88
CA VAL A 62 -8.59 -6.76 -7.78
C VAL A 62 -9.24 -6.24 -6.51
N VAL A 63 -8.96 -6.90 -5.38
CA VAL A 63 -9.35 -6.48 -4.03
C VAL A 63 -8.10 -6.03 -3.30
N MET A 64 -8.12 -4.83 -2.73
CA MET A 64 -7.02 -4.26 -1.95
C MET A 64 -7.35 -4.25 -0.47
N PHE A 65 -6.36 -4.55 0.35
CA PHE A 65 -6.39 -4.49 1.80
C PHE A 65 -5.37 -3.47 2.28
N ASP A 66 -5.89 -2.44 2.94
CA ASP A 66 -5.25 -1.17 3.28
C ASP A 66 -4.92 -0.30 2.06
N THR A 67 -4.61 0.97 2.28
CA THR A 67 -4.23 1.90 1.20
C THR A 67 -2.78 2.33 1.37
N PRO A 68 -2.07 2.77 0.31
CA PRO A 68 -0.78 3.42 0.49
C PRO A 68 -0.87 4.59 1.46
N TRP A 69 0.19 4.81 2.22
CA TRP A 69 0.29 5.96 3.11
C TRP A 69 0.64 7.24 2.34
N ASP A 70 1.57 7.14 1.38
CA ASP A 70 1.97 8.25 0.51
C ASP A 70 0.93 8.47 -0.59
N THR A 71 0.32 9.65 -0.60
CA THR A 71 -0.72 10.05 -1.57
C THR A 71 -0.20 10.03 -3.02
N THR A 72 1.10 10.22 -3.24
CA THR A 72 1.70 10.16 -4.58
C THR A 72 1.73 8.74 -5.15
N GLN A 73 1.47 7.71 -4.34
CA GLN A 73 1.49 6.30 -4.73
C GLN A 73 0.10 5.72 -5.05
N PHE A 74 -0.97 6.48 -4.89
CA PHE A 74 -2.34 5.97 -5.14
C PHE A 74 -2.53 5.56 -6.61
N GLN A 75 -2.24 6.47 -7.54
CA GLN A 75 -2.36 6.19 -8.97
C GLN A 75 -1.29 5.22 -9.47
N PRO A 76 0.00 5.37 -9.13
CA PRO A 76 1.03 4.40 -9.52
C PRO A 76 0.74 2.96 -9.12
N LEU A 77 0.08 2.73 -7.96
CA LEU A 77 -0.34 1.39 -7.57
C LEU A 77 -1.45 0.86 -8.47
N LEU A 78 -2.48 1.67 -8.80
CA LEU A 78 -3.54 1.29 -9.74
C LEU A 78 -2.97 0.97 -11.12
N ASP A 79 -2.07 1.80 -11.64
CA ASP A 79 -1.43 1.60 -12.94
C ASP A 79 -0.60 0.32 -12.95
N SER A 80 0.16 0.07 -11.87
CA SER A 80 0.95 -1.15 -11.72
C SER A 80 0.09 -2.42 -11.69
N ILE A 81 -1.05 -2.38 -10.99
CA ILE A 81 -2.04 -3.47 -10.96
C ILE A 81 -2.60 -3.70 -12.37
N GLN A 82 -3.02 -2.64 -13.05
CA GLN A 82 -3.59 -2.73 -14.39
C GLN A 82 -2.58 -3.27 -15.40
N VAL A 83 -1.34 -2.79 -15.39
CA VAL A 83 -0.28 -3.25 -16.29
C VAL A 83 0.09 -4.71 -16.01
N ARG A 84 0.22 -5.08 -14.74
CA ARG A 84 0.67 -6.41 -14.33
C ARG A 84 -0.37 -7.51 -14.55
N HIS A 85 -1.65 -7.20 -14.32
CA HIS A 85 -2.71 -8.22 -14.27
C HIS A 85 -3.80 -8.02 -15.32
N ASN A 86 -3.76 -6.91 -16.07
CA ASN A 86 -4.85 -6.49 -16.97
C ASN A 86 -6.22 -6.48 -16.26
N LYS A 87 -6.23 -6.04 -14.99
CA LYS A 87 -7.40 -5.99 -14.11
C LYS A 87 -7.46 -4.67 -13.36
N LYS A 88 -8.68 -4.22 -13.06
CA LYS A 88 -8.92 -3.00 -12.27
C LYS A 88 -9.13 -3.34 -10.81
N LEU A 89 -8.76 -2.41 -9.93
CA LEU A 89 -9.17 -2.43 -8.55
C LEU A 89 -10.68 -2.20 -8.46
N VAL A 90 -11.40 -3.05 -7.74
CA VAL A 90 -12.87 -2.98 -7.58
C VAL A 90 -13.31 -2.78 -6.14
N LEU A 91 -12.54 -3.29 -5.19
CA LEU A 91 -12.81 -3.19 -3.75
C LEU A 91 -11.55 -2.79 -2.99
N CYS A 92 -11.71 -1.99 -1.93
CA CYS A 92 -10.65 -1.63 -1.01
C CYS A 92 -11.18 -1.67 0.43
N PHE A 93 -10.45 -2.35 1.30
CA PHE A 93 -10.75 -2.50 2.72
C PHE A 93 -9.66 -1.83 3.55
N ALA A 94 -10.01 -1.10 4.61
CA ALA A 94 -9.03 -0.61 5.58
C ALA A 94 -9.19 -1.36 6.90
N THR A 95 -8.06 -1.84 7.47
CA THR A 95 -8.04 -2.67 8.66
C THR A 95 -8.17 -1.89 9.96
N HIS A 96 -7.77 -0.61 9.97
CA HIS A 96 -7.91 0.30 11.10
C HIS A 96 -7.76 1.78 10.64
N TRP A 97 -7.96 2.73 11.57
CA TRP A 97 -8.13 4.15 11.27
C TRP A 97 -6.86 4.94 10.91
N HIS A 98 -5.65 4.41 11.07
CA HIS A 98 -4.41 5.14 10.78
C HIS A 98 -4.28 5.49 9.29
N SER A 99 -3.50 6.56 9.02
CA SER A 99 -3.36 7.10 7.67
C SER A 99 -2.69 6.13 6.69
N ASP A 100 -1.79 5.27 7.17
CA ASP A 100 -1.13 4.23 6.37
C ASP A 100 -2.09 3.09 5.94
N LYS A 101 -3.37 3.16 6.36
CA LYS A 101 -4.45 2.26 5.96
C LYS A 101 -5.60 2.98 5.27
N THR A 102 -5.87 4.23 5.65
CA THR A 102 -7.08 4.95 5.23
C THR A 102 -6.83 6.09 4.24
N ALA A 103 -5.58 6.55 4.06
CA ALA A 103 -5.29 7.78 3.31
C ALA A 103 -5.87 7.80 1.88
N GLY A 104 -5.91 6.65 1.20
CA GLY A 104 -6.40 6.50 -0.17
C GLY A 104 -7.91 6.27 -0.31
N LEU A 105 -8.67 6.04 0.78
CA LEU A 105 -10.07 5.62 0.69
C LEU A 105 -10.94 6.57 -0.14
N GLU A 106 -10.85 7.89 0.11
CA GLU A 106 -11.63 8.88 -0.65
C GLU A 106 -11.15 9.02 -2.10
N TYR A 107 -9.84 8.85 -2.34
CA TYR A 107 -9.29 8.86 -3.69
C TYR A 107 -9.84 7.70 -4.51
N TYR A 108 -9.80 6.48 -3.99
CA TYR A 108 -10.30 5.27 -4.65
C TYR A 108 -11.81 5.31 -4.86
N ARG A 109 -12.58 5.79 -3.87
CA ARG A 109 -14.02 6.02 -4.02
C ARG A 109 -14.34 6.94 -5.21
N ARG A 110 -13.60 8.05 -5.39
CA ARG A 110 -13.77 8.95 -6.54
C ARG A 110 -13.45 8.31 -7.88
N GLN A 111 -12.67 7.20 -7.89
CA GLN A 111 -12.40 6.37 -9.07
C GLN A 111 -13.46 5.28 -9.29
N GLY A 112 -14.54 5.27 -8.50
CA GLY A 112 -15.61 4.27 -8.58
C GLY A 112 -15.27 2.94 -7.90
N ILE A 113 -14.20 2.88 -7.10
CA ILE A 113 -13.80 1.71 -6.32
C ILE A 113 -14.57 1.73 -5.00
N LYS A 114 -15.28 0.64 -4.69
CA LYS A 114 -16.01 0.51 -3.43
C LYS A 114 -15.03 0.37 -2.26
N THR A 115 -15.17 1.23 -1.26
CA THR A 115 -14.29 1.27 -0.09
C THR A 115 -15.05 0.88 1.17
N TYR A 116 -14.43 0.07 2.03
CA TYR A 116 -15.04 -0.51 3.21
C TYR A 116 -14.18 -0.30 4.46
N THR A 117 -14.84 0.01 5.58
CA THR A 117 -14.27 -0.05 6.94
C THR A 117 -15.30 -0.57 7.92
N THR A 118 -14.88 -0.91 9.15
CA THR A 118 -15.82 -1.16 10.23
C THR A 118 -16.46 0.16 10.72
N VAL A 119 -17.59 0.06 11.40
CA VAL A 119 -18.23 1.21 12.05
C VAL A 119 -17.26 1.90 13.02
N LEU A 120 -16.53 1.12 13.83
CA LEU A 120 -15.56 1.66 14.80
C LEU A 120 -14.38 2.38 14.08
N THR A 121 -13.87 1.82 13.00
CA THR A 121 -12.82 2.46 12.17
C THR A 121 -13.31 3.78 11.59
N ASP A 122 -14.55 3.85 11.14
CA ASP A 122 -15.15 5.08 10.61
C ASP A 122 -15.30 6.17 11.71
N GLU A 123 -15.78 5.80 12.89
CA GLU A 123 -15.90 6.70 14.04
C GLU A 123 -14.54 7.29 14.45
N LEU A 124 -13.51 6.42 14.56
CA LEU A 124 -12.15 6.86 14.89
C LEU A 124 -11.54 7.69 13.77
N SER A 125 -11.76 7.34 12.52
CA SER A 125 -11.32 8.13 11.36
C SER A 125 -11.94 9.53 11.38
N LYS A 126 -13.25 9.64 11.65
CA LYS A 126 -13.95 10.93 11.81
C LYS A 126 -13.37 11.73 12.97
N LYS A 127 -13.20 11.12 14.14
CA LYS A 127 -12.65 11.78 15.34
C LYS A 127 -11.23 12.33 15.11
N ASN A 128 -10.43 11.65 14.32
CA ASN A 128 -9.02 11.97 14.07
C ASN A 128 -8.77 12.63 12.71
N ASN A 129 -9.82 13.14 12.02
CA ASN A 129 -9.75 13.81 10.73
C ASN A 129 -9.04 12.96 9.65
N LYS A 130 -9.26 11.64 9.65
CA LYS A 130 -8.75 10.72 8.64
C LYS A 130 -9.76 10.51 7.51
N LYS A 131 -9.29 9.89 6.42
CA LYS A 131 -10.14 9.56 5.27
C LYS A 131 -11.10 8.43 5.63
N ARG A 132 -12.32 8.49 5.06
CA ARG A 132 -13.43 7.60 5.41
C ARG A 132 -13.84 6.77 4.21
N ALA A 133 -14.28 5.55 4.46
CA ALA A 133 -14.83 4.65 3.45
C ALA A 133 -16.25 5.07 3.03
N GLU A 134 -16.73 4.50 1.92
CA GLU A 134 -18.11 4.66 1.44
C GLU A 134 -19.07 3.74 2.19
N PHE A 135 -18.65 2.49 2.42
CA PHE A 135 -19.47 1.46 3.03
C PHE A 135 -18.93 1.06 4.41
N LEU A 136 -19.85 0.85 5.33
CA LEU A 136 -19.55 0.37 6.67
C LEU A 136 -19.95 -1.11 6.78
N MET A 137 -19.11 -1.89 7.45
CA MET A 137 -19.35 -3.31 7.70
C MET A 137 -19.27 -3.61 9.19
N THR A 138 -19.88 -4.71 9.61
CA THR A 138 -19.60 -5.32 10.92
C THR A 138 -18.28 -6.09 10.87
N SER A 139 -17.70 -6.38 12.04
CA SER A 139 -16.39 -7.06 12.11
C SER A 139 -16.43 -8.48 11.52
N ASP A 140 -17.56 -9.19 11.59
CA ASP A 140 -17.66 -10.61 11.20
C ASP A 140 -18.43 -10.75 9.88
N THR A 141 -17.96 -10.06 8.85
CA THR A 141 -18.60 -10.07 7.53
C THR A 141 -17.83 -10.98 6.57
N VAL A 142 -18.57 -11.85 5.87
CA VAL A 142 -18.02 -12.69 4.80
C VAL A 142 -18.22 -12.00 3.45
N PHE A 143 -17.16 -11.92 2.66
CA PHE A 143 -17.15 -11.40 1.29
C PHE A 143 -16.85 -12.51 0.30
N GLN A 144 -17.55 -12.48 -0.84
CA GLN A 144 -17.26 -13.33 -1.99
C GLN A 144 -16.89 -12.44 -3.17
N VAL A 145 -15.72 -12.66 -3.77
CA VAL A 145 -15.24 -11.89 -4.94
C VAL A 145 -14.58 -12.86 -5.92
N GLY A 146 -15.19 -13.02 -7.08
CA GLY A 146 -14.78 -14.05 -8.03
C GLY A 146 -14.77 -15.43 -7.38
N GLN A 147 -13.65 -16.12 -7.50
CA GLN A 147 -13.42 -17.46 -6.94
C GLN A 147 -13.01 -17.47 -5.46
N TYR A 148 -12.83 -16.31 -4.83
CA TYR A 148 -12.32 -16.18 -3.47
C TYR A 148 -13.40 -15.78 -2.48
N SER A 149 -13.32 -16.37 -1.26
CA SER A 149 -14.07 -15.97 -0.09
C SER A 149 -13.11 -15.57 1.02
N PHE A 150 -13.42 -14.49 1.71
CA PHE A 150 -12.70 -14.06 2.90
C PHE A 150 -13.66 -13.47 3.92
N GLU A 151 -13.25 -13.50 5.17
CA GLU A 151 -14.00 -12.93 6.27
C GLU A 151 -13.18 -11.89 7.02
N THR A 152 -13.85 -10.84 7.48
CA THR A 152 -13.28 -9.86 8.40
C THR A 152 -13.56 -10.32 9.82
N TYR A 153 -12.59 -10.21 10.72
CA TYR A 153 -12.73 -10.63 12.10
C TYR A 153 -12.08 -9.61 13.05
N TYR A 154 -12.76 -9.31 14.14
CA TYR A 154 -12.25 -8.46 15.21
C TYR A 154 -11.70 -9.32 16.36
N PRO A 155 -10.38 -9.47 16.50
CA PRO A 155 -9.78 -10.30 17.54
C PRO A 155 -9.71 -9.62 18.92
N GLY A 156 -10.22 -8.41 19.04
CA GLY A 156 -10.00 -7.48 20.15
C GLY A 156 -9.05 -6.36 19.74
N GLN A 157 -8.79 -5.44 20.67
CA GLN A 157 -7.84 -4.35 20.40
C GLN A 157 -6.41 -4.89 20.30
N GLY A 158 -5.70 -4.40 19.28
CA GLY A 158 -4.29 -4.70 19.03
C GLY A 158 -3.48 -3.41 18.98
N HIS A 159 -2.83 -3.15 17.84
CA HIS A 159 -2.13 -1.89 17.55
C HIS A 159 -3.03 -0.66 17.75
N THR A 160 -4.30 -0.77 17.39
CA THR A 160 -5.36 0.19 17.70
C THR A 160 -6.58 -0.52 18.26
N THR A 161 -7.57 0.25 18.76
CA THR A 161 -8.80 -0.32 19.33
C THR A 161 -9.76 -0.89 18.30
N ASP A 162 -9.57 -0.61 17.01
CA ASP A 162 -10.45 -0.97 15.89
C ASP A 162 -9.84 -1.94 14.90
N ASN A 163 -8.63 -2.48 15.19
CA ASN A 163 -7.97 -3.43 14.30
C ASN A 163 -8.84 -4.63 13.98
N ILE A 164 -8.99 -4.92 12.70
CA ILE A 164 -9.54 -6.17 12.21
C ILE A 164 -8.47 -6.97 11.48
N VAL A 165 -8.68 -8.26 11.38
CA VAL A 165 -7.92 -9.16 10.52
C VAL A 165 -8.82 -9.64 9.38
N ILE A 166 -8.20 -10.03 8.27
CA ILE A 166 -8.86 -10.59 7.09
C ILE A 166 -8.39 -12.03 6.94
N TRP A 167 -9.32 -12.97 7.00
CA TRP A 167 -9.04 -14.40 6.98
C TRP A 167 -9.49 -15.05 5.67
N PHE A 168 -8.55 -15.63 4.94
CA PHE A 168 -8.77 -16.43 3.75
C PHE A 168 -8.66 -17.91 4.12
N LYS A 169 -9.77 -18.47 4.58
CA LYS A 169 -9.81 -19.83 5.16
C LYS A 169 -9.27 -20.91 4.22
N GLN A 170 -9.67 -20.87 2.95
CA GLN A 170 -9.25 -21.88 1.97
C GLN A 170 -7.76 -21.81 1.63
N GLN A 171 -7.20 -20.61 1.63
CA GLN A 171 -5.79 -20.36 1.33
C GLN A 171 -4.90 -20.37 2.58
N GLN A 172 -5.51 -20.43 3.77
CA GLN A 172 -4.83 -20.34 5.08
C GLN A 172 -3.96 -19.08 5.20
N ILE A 173 -4.45 -17.95 4.68
CA ILE A 173 -3.80 -16.65 4.75
C ILE A 173 -4.55 -15.77 5.73
N LEU A 174 -3.82 -15.19 6.69
CA LEU A 174 -4.30 -14.17 7.61
C LEU A 174 -3.58 -12.86 7.30
N TYR A 175 -4.34 -11.81 7.03
CA TYR A 175 -3.82 -10.46 6.87
C TYR A 175 -4.27 -9.59 8.04
N GLY A 176 -3.32 -9.03 8.79
CA GLY A 176 -3.61 -8.27 10.03
C GLY A 176 -3.32 -6.78 9.94
N GLY A 177 -2.80 -6.28 8.81
CA GLY A 177 -2.34 -4.88 8.74
C GLY A 177 -1.16 -4.64 9.69
N CYS A 178 -1.38 -3.84 10.73
CA CYS A 178 -0.42 -3.60 11.81
C CYS A 178 -0.92 -4.31 13.09
N LEU A 179 -0.57 -5.56 13.27
CA LEU A 179 -0.85 -6.31 14.52
C LEU A 179 0.40 -6.30 15.41
#